data_ae4dde19954bbdc94367efdb2d39566a
#
_entry.id   ae4dde19954bbdc94367efdb2d39566a
#
_cell.length_a   1.000
_cell.length_b   1.000
_cell.length_c   1.000
_cell.angle_alpha   90.00
_cell.angle_beta   90.00
_cell.angle_gamma   90.00
#
_symmetry.space_group_name_H-M   'P 1'
#
loop_
_entity.id
_entity.type
_entity.pdbx_description
1 polymer ?
#
loop_
_entity_poly.entity_id
_entity_poly.type
_entity_poly.pdbx_seq_one_letter_code
_entity_poly.pdbx_strand_id
1 'polypeptide(L)'
;MSAHVPIPDIPGVRVPFEETKALRRRVGDITNTGKFTFPGSQPVSFTKTQAMAELMTSDYLVCEKSDGVRVLVLMLFDKDMPQTFFATRKNEYFYVRNVAFPAPYQKAPYEKYHHNTLIDAELVVDVEADGRRVMKLLGFDAL
;
A
#
# COMPACT_ATOMS: atom_id res chain seq x y z
N MET A 1 -21.92 11.89 -18.88
CA MET A 1 -20.82 12.70 -18.26
C MET A 1 -20.21 11.85 -17.16
N SER A 2 -19.00 11.37 -17.33
CA SER A 2 -18.29 10.64 -16.27
C SER A 2 -17.97 11.64 -15.17
N ALA A 3 -18.54 11.45 -13.99
CA ALA A 3 -18.21 12.27 -12.83
C ALA A 3 -16.75 12.02 -12.50
N HIS A 4 -15.93 13.06 -12.55
CA HIS A 4 -14.54 12.99 -12.17
C HIS A 4 -14.47 12.62 -10.68
N VAL A 5 -14.05 11.40 -10.40
CA VAL A 5 -13.83 10.95 -9.01
C VAL A 5 -12.54 11.62 -8.52
N PRO A 6 -12.57 12.37 -7.42
CA PRO A 6 -11.38 13.06 -6.95
C PRO A 6 -10.33 12.06 -6.47
N ILE A 7 -9.07 12.38 -6.72
CA ILE A 7 -7.94 11.65 -6.14
C ILE A 7 -7.99 11.84 -4.62
N PRO A 8 -7.97 10.75 -3.82
CA PRO A 8 -8.05 10.86 -2.38
C PRO A 8 -6.80 11.50 -1.76
N ASP A 9 -7.00 12.27 -0.72
CA ASP A 9 -5.90 12.66 0.17
C ASP A 9 -5.46 11.46 1.00
N ILE A 10 -4.15 11.38 1.31
CA ILE A 10 -3.64 10.33 2.18
C ILE A 10 -4.15 10.56 3.60
N PRO A 11 -4.89 9.60 4.19
CA PRO A 11 -5.40 9.75 5.54
C PRO A 11 -4.29 9.69 6.58
N GLY A 12 -4.54 10.30 7.74
CA GLY A 12 -3.63 10.24 8.87
C GLY A 12 -2.78 11.49 9.08
N VAL A 13 -1.80 11.36 9.95
CA VAL A 13 -0.89 12.44 10.34
C VAL A 13 0.47 12.17 9.73
N ARG A 14 1.02 13.16 9.04
CA ARG A 14 2.35 13.04 8.45
C ARG A 14 3.41 12.84 9.54
N VAL A 15 4.20 11.79 9.38
CA VAL A 15 5.29 11.45 10.30
C VAL A 15 6.44 12.45 10.12
N PRO A 16 7.01 12.99 11.21
CA PRO A 16 8.17 13.88 11.15
C PRO A 16 9.35 13.22 10.42
N PHE A 17 10.16 14.04 9.77
CA PHE A 17 11.28 13.56 8.95
C PHE A 17 12.26 12.65 9.70
N GLU A 18 12.57 12.97 10.95
CA GLU A 18 13.51 12.18 11.76
C GLU A 18 12.96 10.77 12.08
N GLU A 19 11.67 10.68 12.40
CA GLU A 19 11.00 9.40 12.66
C GLU A 19 10.83 8.56 11.38
N THR A 20 10.64 9.23 10.23
CA THR A 20 10.55 8.59 8.91
C THR A 20 11.80 7.77 8.58
N LYS A 21 12.98 8.16 9.05
CA LYS A 21 14.23 7.40 8.84
C LYS A 21 14.16 5.98 9.41
N ALA A 22 13.58 5.83 10.60
CA ALA A 22 13.41 4.52 11.23
C ALA A 22 12.42 3.64 10.44
N LEU A 23 11.31 4.23 9.97
CA LEU A 23 10.32 3.51 9.15
C LEU A 23 10.91 3.07 7.80
N ARG A 24 11.68 3.92 7.14
CA ARG A 24 12.38 3.57 5.88
C ARG A 24 13.35 2.42 6.08
N ARG A 25 14.12 2.43 7.17
CA ARG A 25 15.01 1.32 7.51
C ARG A 25 14.23 0.04 7.69
N ARG A 26 13.13 0.10 8.46
CA ARG A 26 12.27 -1.06 8.69
C ARG A 26 11.72 -1.64 7.39
N VAL A 27 11.25 -0.80 6.48
CA VAL A 27 10.78 -1.23 5.15
C VAL A 27 11.93 -1.86 4.35
N GLY A 28 13.12 -1.27 4.35
CA GLY A 28 14.30 -1.83 3.70
C GLY A 28 14.70 -3.21 4.25
N ASP A 29 14.56 -3.42 5.55
CA ASP A 29 14.82 -4.70 6.22
C ASP A 29 13.76 -5.75 5.81
N ILE A 30 12.47 -5.40 5.86
CA ILE A 30 11.36 -6.30 5.48
C ILE A 30 11.50 -6.75 4.02
N THR A 31 11.83 -5.83 3.11
CA THR A 31 11.97 -6.11 1.67
C THR A 31 13.31 -6.74 1.31
N ASN A 32 14.21 -6.89 2.28
CA ASN A 32 15.59 -7.39 2.08
C ASN A 32 16.36 -6.63 0.99
N THR A 33 16.01 -5.38 0.75
CA THR A 33 16.70 -4.55 -0.26
C THR A 33 17.82 -3.72 0.32
N GLY A 34 17.82 -3.46 1.62
CA GLY A 34 18.72 -2.55 2.31
C GLY A 34 18.61 -1.08 1.80
N LYS A 35 17.63 -0.78 0.96
CA LYS A 35 17.43 0.53 0.37
C LYS A 35 16.39 1.33 1.16
N PHE A 36 16.62 2.64 1.27
CA PHE A 36 15.69 3.58 1.93
C PHE A 36 14.73 4.25 0.94
N THR A 37 14.57 3.69 -0.25
CA THR A 37 13.65 4.17 -1.28
C THR A 37 12.35 3.39 -1.22
N PHE A 38 11.29 3.91 -1.84
CA PHE A 38 10.03 3.19 -2.02
C PHE A 38 10.29 1.88 -2.78
N PRO A 39 9.97 0.70 -2.19
CA PRO A 39 10.36 -0.59 -2.76
C PRO A 39 9.44 -1.10 -3.88
N GLY A 40 8.26 -0.49 -4.04
CA GLY A 40 7.27 -0.90 -5.03
C GLY A 40 7.80 -0.78 -6.46
N SER A 41 7.47 -1.77 -7.30
CA SER A 41 7.83 -1.74 -8.72
C SER A 41 7.26 -0.49 -9.40
N GLN A 42 8.03 0.06 -10.35
CA GLN A 42 7.56 1.19 -11.14
C GLN A 42 6.80 0.66 -12.37
N PRO A 43 5.65 1.25 -12.72
CA PRO A 43 4.94 0.88 -13.93
C PRO A 43 5.82 1.19 -15.16
N VAL A 44 5.84 0.26 -16.10
CA VAL A 44 6.54 0.41 -17.37
C VAL A 44 5.52 0.69 -18.46
N SER A 45 5.82 1.63 -19.37
CA SER A 45 4.97 1.86 -20.53
C SER A 45 4.99 0.64 -21.44
N PHE A 46 3.79 0.18 -21.78
CA PHE A 46 3.61 -1.00 -22.60
C PHE A 46 3.72 -0.63 -24.08
N THR A 47 4.74 -1.11 -24.78
CA THR A 47 4.95 -0.87 -26.20
C THR A 47 4.46 -2.06 -27.03
N LYS A 48 4.16 -1.82 -28.33
CA LYS A 48 3.75 -2.89 -29.26
C LYS A 48 4.79 -4.01 -29.34
N THR A 49 6.08 -3.67 -29.30
CA THR A 49 7.17 -4.65 -29.36
C THR A 49 7.20 -5.52 -28.10
N GLN A 50 7.03 -4.94 -26.92
CA GLN A 50 6.93 -5.69 -25.65
C GLN A 50 5.67 -6.55 -25.62
N ALA A 51 4.53 -6.04 -26.12
CA ALA A 51 3.31 -6.81 -26.24
C ALA A 51 3.52 -8.11 -27.01
N MET A 52 4.15 -8.03 -28.16
CA MET A 52 4.38 -9.18 -29.03
C MET A 52 5.44 -10.13 -28.46
N ALA A 53 6.51 -9.60 -27.83
CA ALA A 53 7.59 -10.42 -27.31
C ALA A 53 7.23 -11.13 -25.99
N GLU A 54 6.49 -10.47 -25.11
CA GLU A 54 6.23 -10.96 -23.76
C GLU A 54 4.84 -11.55 -23.57
N LEU A 55 3.77 -10.87 -24.03
CA LEU A 55 2.40 -11.36 -23.88
C LEU A 55 2.12 -12.64 -24.64
N MET A 56 2.82 -12.85 -25.76
CA MET A 56 2.64 -14.07 -26.57
C MET A 56 3.44 -15.27 -26.04
N THR A 57 4.34 -15.05 -25.10
CA THR A 57 5.29 -16.07 -24.62
C THR A 57 5.19 -16.37 -23.12
N SER A 58 4.45 -15.58 -22.37
CA SER A 58 4.33 -15.70 -20.92
C SER A 58 2.88 -15.51 -20.47
N ASP A 59 2.54 -16.11 -19.33
CA ASP A 59 1.21 -15.95 -18.72
C ASP A 59 1.11 -14.56 -18.08
N TYR A 60 0.05 -13.83 -18.41
CA TYR A 60 -0.28 -12.53 -17.84
C TYR A 60 -1.67 -12.52 -17.22
N LEU A 61 -1.81 -11.78 -16.17
CA LEU A 61 -3.10 -11.48 -15.55
C LEU A 61 -3.55 -10.08 -15.95
N VAL A 62 -4.83 -9.90 -16.15
CA VAL A 62 -5.46 -8.62 -16.42
C VAL A 62 -6.30 -8.22 -15.22
N CYS A 63 -6.14 -6.99 -14.75
CA CYS A 63 -6.97 -6.43 -13.71
C CYS A 63 -7.46 -5.04 -14.13
N GLU A 64 -8.52 -4.58 -13.49
CA GLU A 64 -9.01 -3.23 -13.66
C GLU A 64 -7.94 -2.24 -13.19
N LYS A 65 -7.71 -1.19 -13.99
CA LYS A 65 -6.85 -0.08 -13.59
C LYS A 65 -7.67 0.91 -12.78
N SER A 66 -7.51 0.88 -11.47
CA SER A 66 -8.09 1.88 -10.58
C SER A 66 -7.35 3.21 -10.69
N ASP A 67 -8.10 4.31 -10.55
CA ASP A 67 -7.53 5.66 -10.50
C ASP A 67 -7.51 6.15 -9.04
N GLY A 68 -6.36 6.04 -8.42
CA GLY A 68 -6.16 6.40 -7.02
C GLY A 68 -4.75 6.86 -6.71
N VAL A 69 -4.38 6.74 -5.45
CA VAL A 69 -3.03 7.01 -4.96
C VAL A 69 -2.39 5.72 -4.49
N ARG A 70 -1.31 5.30 -5.14
CA ARG A 70 -0.55 4.14 -4.68
C ARG A 70 0.12 4.42 -3.35
N VAL A 71 -0.09 3.53 -2.41
CA VAL A 71 0.49 3.56 -1.06
C VAL A 71 1.06 2.20 -0.71
N LEU A 72 2.14 2.22 0.06
CA LEU A 72 2.64 1.04 0.74
C LEU A 72 2.14 1.09 2.18
N VAL A 73 1.40 0.09 2.61
CA VAL A 73 0.87 -0.02 3.97
C VAL A 73 1.85 -0.82 4.81
N LEU A 74 2.47 -0.17 5.78
CA LEU A 74 3.35 -0.80 6.76
C LEU A 74 2.56 -1.06 8.04
N MET A 75 2.49 -2.31 8.45
CA MET A 75 1.84 -2.74 9.68
C MET A 75 2.89 -3.16 10.70
N LEU A 76 2.85 -2.54 11.86
CA LEU A 76 3.70 -2.84 12.99
C LEU A 76 2.82 -3.15 14.22
N PHE A 77 3.32 -4.03 15.06
CA PHE A 77 2.73 -4.31 16.38
C PHE A 77 3.84 -4.15 17.41
N ASP A 78 3.80 -3.06 18.15
CA ASP A 78 4.80 -2.72 19.14
C ASP A 78 4.12 -2.31 20.45
N LYS A 79 4.67 -2.76 21.59
CA LYS A 79 4.16 -2.46 22.94
C LYS A 79 2.65 -2.71 23.08
N ASP A 80 2.18 -3.84 22.57
CA ASP A 80 0.76 -4.24 22.54
C ASP A 80 -0.17 -3.28 21.78
N MET A 81 0.38 -2.45 20.89
CA MET A 81 -0.36 -1.50 20.09
C MET A 81 -0.13 -1.74 18.59
N PRO A 82 -1.22 -1.96 17.80
CA PRO A 82 -1.12 -1.98 16.37
C PRO A 82 -0.87 -0.57 15.82
N GLN A 83 0.05 -0.45 14.88
CA GLN A 83 0.40 0.79 14.22
C GLN A 83 0.34 0.58 12.71
N THR A 84 -0.34 1.47 12.02
CA THR A 84 -0.46 1.44 10.56
C THR A 84 0.09 2.74 9.98
N PHE A 85 0.99 2.58 9.02
CA PHE A 85 1.59 3.70 8.29
C PHE A 85 1.34 3.54 6.80
N PHE A 86 0.96 4.62 6.14
CA PHE A 86 0.90 4.70 4.68
C PHE A 86 2.12 5.43 4.16
N ALA A 87 2.90 4.79 3.30
CA ALA A 87 4.03 5.39 2.62
C ALA A 87 3.68 5.72 1.16
N THR A 88 3.91 6.96 0.74
CA THR A 88 3.70 7.40 -0.65
C THR A 88 4.90 7.08 -1.52
N ARG A 89 4.76 7.19 -2.86
CA ARG A 89 5.89 7.09 -3.82
C ARG A 89 7.01 8.10 -3.56
N LYS A 90 6.70 9.23 -2.91
CA LYS A 90 7.69 10.23 -2.47
C LYS A 90 8.41 9.79 -1.19
N ASN A 91 8.09 8.59 -0.68
CA ASN A 91 8.66 8.06 0.55
C ASN A 91 8.34 8.92 1.78
N GLU A 92 7.16 9.54 1.77
CA GLU A 92 6.56 10.25 2.89
C GLU A 92 5.64 9.28 3.63
N TYR A 93 5.68 9.30 4.95
CA TYR A 93 4.92 8.39 5.81
C TYR A 93 3.83 9.14 6.55
N PHE A 94 2.66 8.49 6.65
CA PHE A 94 1.48 8.99 7.36
C PHE A 94 1.04 7.95 8.38
N TYR A 95 0.96 8.32 9.63
CA TYR A 95 0.40 7.46 10.69
C TYR A 95 -1.12 7.49 10.62
N VAL A 96 -1.75 6.35 10.39
CA VAL A 96 -3.20 6.22 10.25
C VAL A 96 -3.77 5.64 11.55
N ARG A 97 -4.46 6.47 12.30
CA ARG A 97 -5.07 6.07 13.58
C ARG A 97 -6.29 5.19 13.35
N ASN A 98 -6.57 4.32 14.32
CA ASN A 98 -7.77 3.46 14.35
C ASN A 98 -7.89 2.50 13.16
N VAL A 99 -6.78 2.22 12.47
CA VAL A 99 -6.70 1.18 11.45
C VAL A 99 -5.75 0.10 11.96
N ALA A 100 -6.26 -1.11 12.09
CA ALA A 100 -5.51 -2.26 12.53
C ALA A 100 -5.89 -3.48 11.69
N PHE A 101 -4.92 -4.33 11.41
CA PHE A 101 -5.11 -5.55 10.63
C PHE A 101 -4.92 -6.76 11.52
N PRO A 102 -6.01 -7.43 11.92
CA PRO A 102 -5.93 -8.64 12.73
C PRO A 102 -5.21 -9.76 11.98
N ALA A 103 -4.34 -10.48 12.67
CA ALA A 103 -3.73 -11.67 12.10
C ALA A 103 -4.76 -12.80 12.00
N PRO A 104 -4.86 -13.51 10.86
CA PRO A 104 -5.91 -14.52 10.64
C PRO A 104 -5.73 -15.75 11.51
N TYR A 105 -4.50 -16.03 11.96
CA TYR A 105 -4.18 -17.17 12.81
C TYR A 105 -3.39 -16.70 14.01
N GLN A 106 -4.06 -16.68 15.18
CA GLN A 106 -3.41 -16.40 16.44
C GLN A 106 -2.70 -17.67 16.94
N LYS A 107 -1.42 -17.81 16.61
CA LYS A 107 -0.60 -18.91 17.16
C LYS A 107 -0.19 -18.65 18.61
N ALA A 108 -0.23 -17.41 19.06
CA ALA A 108 0.08 -17.00 20.42
C ALA A 108 -0.73 -15.78 20.82
N PRO A 109 -0.96 -15.56 22.14
CA PRO A 109 -1.78 -14.45 22.64
C PRO A 109 -1.29 -13.06 22.24
N TYR A 110 -0.01 -12.94 21.86
CA TYR A 110 0.63 -11.69 21.42
C TYR A 110 0.60 -11.49 19.89
N GLU A 111 0.21 -12.50 19.10
CA GLU A 111 0.11 -12.39 17.63
C GLU A 111 -1.31 -11.98 17.21
N LYS A 112 -1.84 -10.93 17.82
CA LYS A 112 -3.20 -10.47 17.55
C LYS A 112 -3.32 -9.69 16.24
N TYR A 113 -2.22 -9.06 15.82
CA TYR A 113 -2.17 -8.17 14.64
C TYR A 113 -0.97 -8.49 13.79
N HIS A 114 -1.06 -8.12 12.52
CA HIS A 114 0.08 -8.18 11.62
C HIS A 114 1.24 -7.33 12.12
N HIS A 115 2.45 -7.86 12.04
CA HIS A 115 3.69 -7.20 12.41
C HIS A 115 4.73 -7.41 11.32
N ASN A 116 5.49 -6.36 10.99
CA ASN A 116 6.47 -6.38 9.89
C ASN A 116 5.86 -6.84 8.57
N THR A 117 4.65 -6.41 8.30
CA THR A 117 3.90 -6.76 7.10
C THR A 117 3.76 -5.52 6.23
N LEU A 118 3.96 -5.70 4.94
CA LEU A 118 3.77 -4.68 3.92
C LEU A 118 2.66 -5.11 2.98
N ILE A 119 1.78 -4.18 2.61
CA ILE A 119 0.82 -4.35 1.51
C ILE A 119 1.06 -3.23 0.51
N ASP A 120 1.26 -3.60 -0.75
CA ASP A 120 1.25 -2.64 -1.86
C ASP A 120 -0.19 -2.47 -2.31
N ALA A 121 -0.69 -1.25 -2.29
CA ALA A 121 -2.11 -0.99 -2.46
C ALA A 121 -2.36 0.34 -3.17
N GLU A 122 -3.58 0.50 -3.66
CA GLU A 122 -4.07 1.77 -4.16
C GLU A 122 -5.22 2.28 -3.30
N LEU A 123 -5.11 3.51 -2.86
CA LEU A 123 -6.16 4.22 -2.14
C LEU A 123 -7.05 4.90 -3.16
N VAL A 124 -8.33 4.57 -3.16
CA VAL A 124 -9.32 5.08 -4.10
C VAL A 124 -10.52 5.68 -3.36
N VAL A 125 -11.25 6.55 -4.03
CA VAL A 125 -12.59 6.96 -3.61
C VAL A 125 -13.59 6.30 -4.54
N ASP A 126 -14.42 5.43 -3.98
CA ASP A 126 -15.50 4.79 -4.70
C ASP A 126 -16.83 5.51 -4.44
N VAL A 127 -17.75 5.44 -5.39
CA VAL A 127 -19.09 6.00 -5.26
C VAL A 127 -20.07 4.83 -5.19
N GLU A 128 -20.62 4.63 -4.02
CA GLU A 128 -21.63 3.59 -3.78
C GLU A 128 -22.93 3.90 -4.54
N ALA A 129 -23.81 2.89 -4.67
CA ALA A 129 -25.07 3.01 -5.40
C ALA A 129 -26.01 4.10 -4.84
N ASP A 130 -25.87 4.44 -3.57
CA ASP A 130 -26.62 5.51 -2.89
C ASP A 130 -25.96 6.90 -3.02
N GLY A 131 -24.87 7.01 -3.79
CA GLY A 131 -24.13 8.25 -4.02
C GLY A 131 -23.11 8.61 -2.94
N ARG A 132 -22.98 7.79 -1.88
CA ARG A 132 -21.95 8.01 -0.85
C ARG A 132 -20.56 7.77 -1.43
N ARG A 133 -19.63 8.62 -1.05
CA ARG A 133 -18.20 8.44 -1.36
C ARG A 133 -17.53 7.68 -0.23
N VAL A 134 -16.92 6.55 -0.57
CA VAL A 134 -16.25 5.69 0.38
C VAL A 134 -14.79 5.53 -0.04
N MET A 135 -13.88 5.81 0.88
CA MET A 135 -12.46 5.56 0.67
C MET A 135 -12.20 4.05 0.85
N LYS A 136 -11.57 3.44 -0.15
CA LYS A 136 -11.22 2.02 -0.14
C LYS A 136 -9.72 1.85 -0.38
N LEU A 137 -9.16 0.82 0.24
CA LEU A 137 -7.78 0.39 0.04
C LEU A 137 -7.81 -0.91 -0.77
N LEU A 138 -7.29 -0.87 -1.97
CA LEU A 138 -7.20 -2.01 -2.89
C LEU A 138 -5.80 -2.60 -2.84
N GLY A 139 -5.61 -3.68 -2.08
CA GLY A 139 -4.33 -4.39 -2.00
C GLY A 139 -4.12 -5.31 -3.20
N PHE A 140 -2.94 -5.31 -3.78
CA PHE A 140 -2.59 -6.16 -4.92
C PHE A 140 -1.29 -6.94 -4.73
N ASP A 141 -0.50 -6.64 -3.71
CA ASP A 141 0.68 -7.42 -3.34
C ASP A 141 0.93 -7.31 -1.84
N ALA A 142 1.58 -8.34 -1.24
CA ALA A 142 1.86 -8.39 0.19
C ALA A 142 3.18 -9.12 0.49
N LEU A 143 3.85 -8.65 1.54
CA LEU A 143 5.08 -9.19 2.11
C LEU A 143 4.96 -9.35 3.61
#